data_f3d0c43f9ca186bb79bebb3d2de63cd0
#
_entry.id   f3d0c43f9ca186bb79bebb3d2de63cd0
#
_cell.length_a   1.000
_cell.length_b   1.000
_cell.length_c   1.000
_cell.angle_alpha   90.00
_cell.angle_beta   90.00
_cell.angle_gamma   90.00
#
_symmetry.space_group_name_H-M   'P 1'
#
loop_
_entity.id
_entity.type
_entity.pdbx_description
1 polymer ?
#
loop_
_entity_poly.entity_id
_entity_poly.type
_entity_poly.pdbx_seq_one_letter_code
_entity_poly.pdbx_strand_id
1 'polypeptide(L)'
;VRKAAFEAWAGFFIENEAKLDEIYDKLVHLRHEMAKAMGYKTFTPLGYLNMGRTDYDAEDVARFRAQVVEYIVPACVELRRRQAKRIGVDKLHYYDESYSFTDGNAVPQGDRDFMVACAQKMYRALSTETGEFFDFMVNHALLELETKPNKAVGGYCTFIPEYDSPFIFSNFNGTSADVGVLTHEAGHAFEAFCASRHQKIPEYYFSTSEANEIHSMSMEFFTYPWMDLFFGTQTAKYKFSHMADALTFIPYGVCVDEFQHIVYENPNMTPAERTAVWKELEKKYLPDRSYDGNAFMEKGGFWMQKLHIFLDPFYYIDYTLASMGAFEFYGRMLENREEAWGDYYRLCCAGGSMPYLALLKLARLSNPFEPGSVARAIKPILKTLAETDDLALQN
;
A
#
# COMPACT_ATOMS: atom_id res chain seq x y z
N VAL A 1 10.44 -14.10 21.68
CA VAL A 1 10.07 -14.66 20.39
C VAL A 1 10.23 -13.62 19.28
N ARG A 2 9.55 -12.44 19.32
CA ARG A 2 9.58 -11.42 18.26
C ARG A 2 11.00 -10.98 17.88
N LYS A 3 11.82 -10.60 18.86
CA LYS A 3 13.24 -10.23 18.62
C LYS A 3 14.02 -11.35 17.93
N ALA A 4 13.88 -12.60 18.38
CA ALA A 4 14.59 -13.74 17.78
C ALA A 4 14.17 -13.99 16.32
N ALA A 5 12.88 -13.81 15.99
CA ALA A 5 12.39 -13.89 14.62
C ALA A 5 12.96 -12.75 13.74
N PHE A 6 12.99 -11.53 14.28
CA PHE A 6 13.60 -10.38 13.62
C PHE A 6 15.11 -10.60 13.35
N GLU A 7 15.85 -11.08 14.35
CA GLU A 7 17.29 -11.34 14.18
C GLU A 7 17.57 -12.43 13.14
N ALA A 8 16.75 -13.49 13.10
CA ALA A 8 16.86 -14.54 12.09
C ALA A 8 16.54 -14.00 10.68
N TRP A 9 15.51 -13.17 10.54
CA TRP A 9 15.17 -12.53 9.29
C TRP A 9 16.26 -11.53 8.85
N ALA A 10 16.77 -10.69 9.75
CA ALA A 10 17.87 -9.76 9.48
C ALA A 10 19.15 -10.51 9.08
N GLY A 11 19.39 -11.69 9.65
CA GLY A 11 20.53 -12.56 9.34
C GLY A 11 20.65 -12.87 7.85
N PHE A 12 19.52 -13.10 7.15
CA PHE A 12 19.51 -13.32 5.71
C PHE A 12 20.11 -12.13 4.95
N PHE A 13 19.76 -10.91 5.30
CA PHE A 13 20.27 -9.71 4.63
C PHE A 13 21.73 -9.45 4.97
N ILE A 14 22.13 -9.71 6.22
CA ILE A 14 23.54 -9.61 6.66
C ILE A 14 24.42 -10.58 5.86
N GLU A 15 24.00 -11.83 5.69
CA GLU A 15 24.73 -12.85 4.95
C GLU A 15 24.81 -12.56 3.44
N ASN A 16 23.80 -11.87 2.90
CA ASN A 16 23.68 -11.59 1.47
C ASN A 16 23.96 -10.13 1.10
N GLU A 17 24.39 -9.29 2.04
CA GLU A 17 24.59 -7.84 1.83
C GLU A 17 25.41 -7.54 0.57
N ALA A 18 26.59 -8.13 0.47
CA ALA A 18 27.48 -7.90 -0.67
C ALA A 18 26.87 -8.30 -2.02
N LYS A 19 26.03 -9.35 -2.03
CA LYS A 19 25.34 -9.81 -3.23
C LYS A 19 24.20 -8.90 -3.63
N LEU A 20 23.42 -8.43 -2.66
CA LEU A 20 22.32 -7.49 -2.87
C LEU A 20 22.87 -6.13 -3.35
N ASP A 21 23.96 -5.66 -2.77
CA ASP A 21 24.65 -4.45 -3.22
C ASP A 21 25.16 -4.59 -4.66
N GLU A 22 25.79 -5.71 -5.03
CA GLU A 22 26.26 -5.98 -6.40
C GLU A 22 25.09 -5.96 -7.40
N ILE A 23 23.97 -6.59 -7.05
CA ILE A 23 22.77 -6.64 -7.90
C ILE A 23 22.22 -5.22 -8.08
N TYR A 24 22.03 -4.49 -6.99
CA TYR A 24 21.43 -3.16 -7.07
C TYR A 24 22.34 -2.16 -7.79
N ASP A 25 23.66 -2.24 -7.58
CA ASP A 25 24.65 -1.44 -8.28
C ASP A 25 24.56 -1.64 -9.81
N LYS A 26 24.50 -2.89 -10.25
CA LYS A 26 24.31 -3.22 -11.69
C LYS A 26 22.98 -2.69 -12.23
N LEU A 27 21.88 -2.78 -11.46
CA LEU A 27 20.59 -2.26 -11.86
C LEU A 27 20.61 -0.73 -12.00
N VAL A 28 21.22 -0.02 -11.06
CA VAL A 28 21.35 1.44 -11.11
C VAL A 28 22.14 1.89 -12.32
N HIS A 29 23.31 1.28 -12.56
CA HIS A 29 24.16 1.61 -13.71
C HIS A 29 23.47 1.27 -15.04
N LEU A 30 22.84 0.09 -15.16
CA LEU A 30 22.12 -0.30 -16.37
C LEU A 30 20.99 0.66 -16.69
N ARG A 31 20.17 1.03 -15.69
CA ARG A 31 19.09 2.01 -15.83
C ARG A 31 19.61 3.39 -16.21
N HIS A 32 20.75 3.80 -15.66
CA HIS A 32 21.42 5.04 -16.06
C HIS A 32 21.85 5.01 -17.53
N GLU A 33 22.50 3.91 -17.98
CA GLU A 33 22.90 3.74 -19.39
C GLU A 33 21.69 3.74 -20.33
N MET A 34 20.58 3.08 -19.95
CA MET A 34 19.33 3.12 -20.71
C MET A 34 18.82 4.56 -20.86
N ALA A 35 18.81 5.32 -19.78
CA ALA A 35 18.40 6.73 -19.80
C ALA A 35 19.30 7.57 -20.70
N LYS A 36 20.62 7.40 -20.62
CA LYS A 36 21.59 8.09 -21.47
C LYS A 36 21.39 7.75 -22.96
N ALA A 37 21.18 6.48 -23.28
CA ALA A 37 20.91 6.04 -24.66
C ALA A 37 19.64 6.67 -25.25
N MET A 38 18.66 6.99 -24.39
CA MET A 38 17.40 7.67 -24.76
C MET A 38 17.47 9.20 -24.67
N GLY A 39 18.65 9.77 -24.35
CA GLY A 39 18.87 11.23 -24.33
C GLY A 39 18.56 11.91 -22.99
N TYR A 40 18.29 11.16 -21.92
CA TYR A 40 18.07 11.70 -20.57
C TYR A 40 19.40 11.84 -19.81
N LYS A 41 19.46 12.79 -18.87
CA LYS A 41 20.65 12.98 -18.02
C LYS A 41 20.74 11.92 -16.92
N THR A 42 19.60 11.57 -16.32
CA THR A 42 19.46 10.59 -15.23
C THR A 42 18.29 9.66 -15.52
N PHE A 43 18.14 8.60 -14.74
CA PHE A 43 17.06 7.62 -14.93
C PHE A 43 15.68 8.16 -14.49
N THR A 44 15.63 9.14 -13.59
CA THR A 44 14.33 9.61 -13.00
C THR A 44 13.29 9.97 -14.06
N PRO A 45 13.55 10.81 -15.08
CA PRO A 45 12.55 11.12 -16.10
C PRO A 45 12.09 9.90 -16.90
N LEU A 46 13.02 9.00 -17.25
CA LEU A 46 12.68 7.76 -17.97
C LEU A 46 11.84 6.83 -17.07
N GLY A 47 12.21 6.70 -15.79
CA GLY A 47 11.46 5.93 -14.81
C GLY A 47 10.02 6.41 -14.65
N TYR A 48 9.82 7.74 -14.62
CA TYR A 48 8.47 8.34 -14.56
C TYR A 48 7.64 8.01 -15.81
N LEU A 49 8.25 8.09 -17.00
CA LEU A 49 7.58 7.70 -18.24
C LEU A 49 7.21 6.20 -18.25
N ASN A 50 8.10 5.34 -17.75
CA ASN A 50 7.83 3.90 -17.63
C ASN A 50 6.66 3.61 -16.66
N MET A 51 6.45 4.46 -15.67
CA MET A 51 5.30 4.39 -14.76
C MET A 51 4.02 5.04 -15.35
N GLY A 52 4.06 5.52 -16.61
CA GLY A 52 2.92 6.16 -17.26
C GLY A 52 2.59 7.57 -16.74
N ARG A 53 3.49 8.22 -16.02
CA ARG A 53 3.29 9.55 -15.42
C ARG A 53 3.45 10.63 -16.48
N THR A 54 2.35 11.27 -16.87
CA THR A 54 2.31 12.23 -17.98
C THR A 54 1.82 13.61 -17.57
N ASP A 55 1.23 13.77 -16.40
CA ASP A 55 0.60 15.02 -15.94
C ASP A 55 1.11 15.53 -14.59
N TYR A 56 2.15 14.89 -14.04
CA TYR A 56 2.92 15.35 -12.89
C TYR A 56 4.37 14.87 -12.97
N ASP A 57 5.25 15.44 -12.15
CA ASP A 57 6.69 15.21 -12.19
C ASP A 57 7.33 15.00 -10.81
N ALA A 58 8.66 14.85 -10.77
CA ALA A 58 9.43 14.62 -9.55
C ALA A 58 9.35 15.81 -8.55
N GLU A 59 9.12 17.03 -9.01
CA GLU A 59 8.96 18.19 -8.14
C GLU A 59 7.59 18.18 -7.46
N ASP A 60 6.54 17.73 -8.17
CA ASP A 60 5.23 17.46 -7.58
C ASP A 60 5.33 16.45 -6.46
N VAL A 61 5.98 15.31 -6.71
CA VAL A 61 6.19 14.26 -5.71
C VAL A 61 7.03 14.77 -4.53
N ALA A 62 8.03 15.62 -4.75
CA ALA A 62 8.80 16.24 -3.68
C ALA A 62 7.91 17.13 -2.78
N ARG A 63 6.95 17.89 -3.36
CA ARG A 63 5.97 18.67 -2.59
C ARG A 63 5.06 17.77 -1.74
N PHE A 64 4.64 16.64 -2.29
CA PHE A 64 3.87 15.65 -1.54
C PHE A 64 4.67 15.08 -0.36
N ARG A 65 5.93 14.65 -0.58
CA ARG A 65 6.81 14.15 0.49
C ARG A 65 7.01 15.18 1.62
N ALA A 66 7.13 16.46 1.27
CA ALA A 66 7.23 17.52 2.27
C ALA A 66 5.98 17.62 3.15
N GLN A 67 4.79 17.50 2.57
CA GLN A 67 3.53 17.48 3.33
C GLN A 67 3.41 16.22 4.21
N VAL A 68 3.92 15.06 3.76
CA VAL A 68 3.96 13.85 4.60
C VAL A 68 4.81 14.07 5.85
N VAL A 69 5.98 14.70 5.71
CA VAL A 69 6.83 15.06 6.86
C VAL A 69 6.11 16.00 7.83
N GLU A 70 5.38 16.98 7.29
CA GLU A 70 4.70 18.00 8.10
C GLU A 70 3.48 17.45 8.85
N TYR A 71 2.65 16.63 8.17
CA TYR A 71 1.32 16.26 8.70
C TYR A 71 1.21 14.80 9.14
N ILE A 72 1.88 13.87 8.46
CA ILE A 72 1.71 12.42 8.71
C ILE A 72 2.75 11.90 9.69
N VAL A 73 4.02 12.27 9.56
CA VAL A 73 5.08 11.76 10.45
C VAL A 73 4.76 12.01 11.93
N PRO A 74 4.33 13.22 12.36
CA PRO A 74 3.98 13.45 13.77
C PRO A 74 2.80 12.58 14.24
N ALA A 75 1.81 12.36 13.39
CA ALA A 75 0.67 11.51 13.71
C ALA A 75 1.08 10.04 13.87
N CYS A 76 2.00 9.56 13.04
CA CYS A 76 2.54 8.20 13.15
C CYS A 76 3.35 7.99 14.44
N VAL A 77 4.17 8.97 14.83
CA VAL A 77 4.90 8.93 16.13
C VAL A 77 3.91 8.80 17.28
N GLU A 78 2.82 9.56 17.28
CA GLU A 78 1.79 9.45 18.33
C GLU A 78 1.08 8.08 18.30
N LEU A 79 0.77 7.52 17.14
CA LEU A 79 0.19 6.18 17.03
C LEU A 79 1.14 5.09 17.53
N ARG A 80 2.44 5.20 17.25
CA ARG A 80 3.46 4.27 17.77
C ARG A 80 3.60 4.41 19.30
N ARG A 81 3.51 5.62 19.83
CA ARG A 81 3.48 5.86 21.29
C ARG A 81 2.25 5.22 21.94
N ARG A 82 1.06 5.35 21.33
CA ARG A 82 -0.16 4.67 21.77
C ARG A 82 -0.01 3.15 21.72
N GLN A 83 0.60 2.62 20.65
CA GLN A 83 0.86 1.19 20.52
C GLN A 83 1.79 0.68 21.62
N ALA A 84 2.91 1.37 21.89
CA ALA A 84 3.83 0.99 22.97
C ALA A 84 3.11 0.90 24.33
N LYS A 85 2.28 1.90 24.66
CA LYS A 85 1.45 1.91 25.87
C LYS A 85 0.46 0.73 25.88
N ARG A 86 -0.21 0.46 24.76
CA ARG A 86 -1.21 -0.61 24.64
C ARG A 86 -0.61 -1.99 24.81
N ILE A 87 0.60 -2.24 24.29
CA ILE A 87 1.28 -3.54 24.44
C ILE A 87 2.20 -3.60 25.66
N GLY A 88 2.27 -2.54 26.48
CA GLY A 88 2.98 -2.54 27.75
C GLY A 88 4.51 -2.55 27.62
N VAL A 89 5.08 -1.86 26.61
CA VAL A 89 6.52 -1.70 26.43
C VAL A 89 6.93 -0.25 26.63
N ASP A 90 8.12 -0.01 27.21
CA ASP A 90 8.66 1.33 27.43
C ASP A 90 9.08 1.98 26.10
N LYS A 91 9.62 1.17 25.19
CA LYS A 91 10.06 1.58 23.86
C LYS A 91 9.62 0.55 22.84
N LEU A 92 9.01 1.03 21.74
CA LEU A 92 8.68 0.19 20.60
C LEU A 92 9.93 -0.06 19.76
N HIS A 93 10.18 -1.32 19.42
CA HIS A 93 11.20 -1.71 18.46
C HIS A 93 10.55 -2.20 17.17
N TYR A 94 11.30 -2.23 16.08
CA TYR A 94 10.76 -2.66 14.77
C TYR A 94 9.99 -3.99 14.83
N TYR A 95 10.51 -4.97 15.58
CA TYR A 95 9.85 -6.28 15.74
C TYR A 95 8.55 -6.25 16.57
N ASP A 96 8.20 -5.11 17.16
CA ASP A 96 6.93 -4.89 17.86
C ASP A 96 5.90 -4.19 16.99
N GLU A 97 6.31 -3.56 15.87
CA GLU A 97 5.42 -2.72 15.05
C GLU A 97 4.19 -3.48 14.52
N SER A 98 4.32 -4.77 14.23
CA SER A 98 3.20 -5.64 13.79
C SER A 98 2.39 -6.25 14.93
N TYR A 99 2.78 -6.05 16.19
CA TYR A 99 2.10 -6.57 17.37
C TYR A 99 1.26 -5.48 18.03
N SER A 100 -0.03 -5.44 17.68
CA SER A 100 -0.88 -4.31 18.04
C SER A 100 -1.59 -4.46 19.39
N PHE A 101 -1.84 -5.70 19.89
CA PHE A 101 -2.59 -5.97 21.12
C PHE A 101 -1.99 -7.12 21.91
N THR A 102 -2.05 -7.03 23.27
CA THR A 102 -1.47 -8.05 24.16
C THR A 102 -2.20 -9.39 24.11
N ASP A 103 -3.49 -9.37 23.79
CA ASP A 103 -4.34 -10.57 23.59
C ASP A 103 -4.29 -11.08 22.14
N GLY A 104 -3.46 -10.49 21.29
CA GLY A 104 -3.31 -10.80 19.87
C GLY A 104 -4.08 -9.85 18.95
N ASN A 105 -3.62 -9.78 17.68
CA ASN A 105 -4.31 -9.02 16.64
C ASN A 105 -5.64 -9.69 16.28
N ALA A 106 -6.55 -8.96 15.62
CA ALA A 106 -7.79 -9.52 15.12
C ALA A 106 -7.53 -10.69 14.15
N VAL A 107 -8.34 -11.74 14.23
CA VAL A 107 -8.23 -12.95 13.40
C VAL A 107 -9.58 -13.23 12.74
N PRO A 108 -9.62 -13.60 11.45
CA PRO A 108 -10.84 -14.05 10.80
C PRO A 108 -11.44 -15.26 11.50
N GLN A 109 -12.77 -15.38 11.53
CA GLN A 109 -13.48 -16.46 12.23
C GLN A 109 -13.45 -17.81 11.52
N GLY A 110 -12.87 -17.90 10.32
CA GLY A 110 -12.82 -19.12 9.53
C GLY A 110 -11.70 -19.16 8.50
N ASP A 111 -11.71 -20.21 7.71
CA ASP A 111 -10.74 -20.46 6.67
C ASP A 111 -11.02 -19.69 5.36
N ARG A 112 -10.28 -20.02 4.31
CA ARG A 112 -10.42 -19.41 2.99
C ARG A 112 -11.84 -19.48 2.45
N ASP A 113 -12.52 -20.62 2.57
CA ASP A 113 -13.87 -20.78 2.03
C ASP A 113 -14.90 -19.97 2.81
N PHE A 114 -14.74 -19.88 4.12
CA PHE A 114 -15.52 -18.99 4.98
C PHE A 114 -15.33 -17.52 4.56
N MET A 115 -14.08 -17.07 4.36
CA MET A 115 -13.79 -15.69 3.96
C MET A 115 -14.38 -15.36 2.60
N VAL A 116 -14.29 -16.26 1.62
CA VAL A 116 -14.92 -16.09 0.29
C VAL A 116 -16.44 -15.99 0.39
N ALA A 117 -17.07 -16.85 1.21
CA ALA A 117 -18.51 -16.79 1.41
C ALA A 117 -18.97 -15.48 2.11
N CYS A 118 -18.19 -14.97 3.05
CA CYS A 118 -18.41 -13.66 3.67
C CYS A 118 -18.26 -12.53 2.64
N ALA A 119 -17.23 -12.58 1.80
CA ALA A 119 -17.00 -11.61 0.74
C ALA A 119 -18.15 -11.60 -0.29
N GLN A 120 -18.69 -12.76 -0.70
CA GLN A 120 -19.87 -12.80 -1.58
C GLN A 120 -21.08 -12.08 -0.97
N LYS A 121 -21.36 -12.32 0.33
CA LYS A 121 -22.46 -11.62 1.02
C LYS A 121 -22.22 -10.11 1.06
N MET A 122 -20.99 -9.71 1.39
CA MET A 122 -20.54 -8.33 1.48
C MET A 122 -20.69 -7.60 0.13
N TYR A 123 -20.14 -8.16 -0.94
CA TYR A 123 -20.18 -7.51 -2.26
C TYR A 123 -21.58 -7.46 -2.87
N ARG A 124 -22.44 -8.47 -2.63
CA ARG A 124 -23.86 -8.41 -2.99
C ARG A 124 -24.62 -7.33 -2.24
N ALA A 125 -24.23 -7.04 -1.01
CA ALA A 125 -24.86 -6.00 -0.19
C ALA A 125 -24.27 -4.60 -0.45
N LEU A 126 -23.05 -4.50 -1.00
CA LEU A 126 -22.39 -3.23 -1.28
C LEU A 126 -23.03 -2.54 -2.49
N SER A 127 -23.16 -3.23 -3.63
CA SER A 127 -23.89 -2.76 -4.80
C SER A 127 -24.26 -3.94 -5.73
N THR A 128 -25.15 -3.68 -6.70
CA THR A 128 -25.49 -4.66 -7.72
C THR A 128 -24.26 -5.06 -8.53
N GLU A 129 -23.45 -4.09 -8.95
CA GLU A 129 -22.27 -4.29 -9.79
C GLU A 129 -21.19 -5.10 -9.08
N THR A 130 -20.95 -4.84 -7.79
CA THR A 130 -19.98 -5.63 -7.00
C THR A 130 -20.49 -7.04 -6.72
N GLY A 131 -21.79 -7.21 -6.57
CA GLY A 131 -22.41 -8.53 -6.44
C GLY A 131 -22.23 -9.37 -7.70
N GLU A 132 -22.53 -8.81 -8.87
CA GLU A 132 -22.33 -9.46 -10.17
C GLU A 132 -20.84 -9.81 -10.39
N PHE A 133 -19.97 -8.86 -10.11
CA PHE A 133 -18.52 -9.05 -10.24
C PHE A 133 -18.01 -10.19 -9.36
N PHE A 134 -18.29 -10.17 -8.07
CA PHE A 134 -17.72 -11.16 -7.17
C PHE A 134 -18.32 -12.54 -7.34
N ASP A 135 -19.61 -12.63 -7.71
CA ASP A 135 -20.23 -13.88 -8.11
C ASP A 135 -19.59 -14.45 -9.38
N PHE A 136 -19.25 -13.61 -10.36
CA PHE A 136 -18.51 -14.01 -11.54
C PHE A 136 -17.15 -14.61 -11.15
N MET A 137 -16.37 -13.94 -10.28
CA MET A 137 -15.07 -14.42 -9.83
C MET A 137 -15.16 -15.81 -9.16
N VAL A 138 -16.14 -16.00 -8.29
CA VAL A 138 -16.32 -17.27 -7.57
C VAL A 138 -16.80 -18.38 -8.51
N ASN A 139 -17.80 -18.10 -9.36
CA ASN A 139 -18.40 -19.11 -10.25
C ASN A 139 -17.41 -19.61 -11.32
N HIS A 140 -16.40 -18.82 -11.68
CA HIS A 140 -15.39 -19.18 -12.68
C HIS A 140 -14.05 -19.58 -12.07
N ALA A 141 -13.98 -19.74 -10.72
CA ALA A 141 -12.77 -20.13 -9.98
C ALA A 141 -11.55 -19.22 -10.24
N LEU A 142 -11.78 -17.89 -10.28
CA LEU A 142 -10.77 -16.87 -10.59
C LEU A 142 -10.02 -16.36 -9.35
N LEU A 143 -10.03 -17.12 -8.26
CA LEU A 143 -9.45 -16.80 -6.96
C LEU A 143 -8.46 -17.89 -6.52
N GLU A 144 -7.16 -17.69 -6.71
CA GLU A 144 -6.11 -18.58 -6.22
C GLU A 144 -5.49 -18.00 -4.95
N LEU A 145 -6.10 -18.30 -3.80
CA LEU A 145 -5.85 -17.62 -2.52
C LEU A 145 -4.94 -18.37 -1.56
N GLU A 146 -4.83 -19.70 -1.65
CA GLU A 146 -4.15 -20.52 -0.66
C GLU A 146 -2.63 -20.52 -0.82
N THR A 147 -1.91 -20.48 0.30
CA THR A 147 -0.46 -20.75 0.32
C THR A 147 -0.19 -22.23 -0.01
N LYS A 148 0.74 -22.47 -0.94
CA LYS A 148 1.11 -23.82 -1.40
C LYS A 148 2.63 -23.94 -1.51
N PRO A 149 3.21 -25.14 -1.35
CA PRO A 149 4.64 -25.35 -1.61
C PRO A 149 5.03 -24.92 -3.03
N ASN A 150 6.16 -24.21 -3.15
CA ASN A 150 6.69 -23.68 -4.41
C ASN A 150 5.81 -22.61 -5.10
N LYS A 151 4.79 -22.10 -4.45
CA LYS A 151 4.01 -20.94 -4.93
C LYS A 151 4.80 -19.67 -4.70
N ALA A 152 4.80 -18.75 -5.68
CA ALA A 152 5.43 -17.44 -5.54
C ALA A 152 4.80 -16.65 -4.38
N VAL A 153 5.60 -15.86 -3.69
CA VAL A 153 5.13 -14.99 -2.59
C VAL A 153 4.40 -13.76 -3.14
N GLY A 154 3.62 -13.10 -2.29
CA GLY A 154 2.88 -11.89 -2.61
C GLY A 154 1.43 -12.15 -3.02
N GLY A 155 0.77 -11.06 -3.42
CA GLY A 155 -0.57 -11.05 -3.98
C GLY A 155 -0.59 -10.11 -5.19
N TYR A 156 -1.46 -10.35 -6.14
CA TYR A 156 -1.70 -9.48 -7.28
C TYR A 156 -3.04 -9.80 -7.94
N CYS A 157 -3.58 -8.79 -8.63
CA CYS A 157 -4.63 -8.96 -9.61
C CYS A 157 -4.05 -8.83 -11.02
N THR A 158 -4.54 -9.65 -11.95
CA THR A 158 -4.28 -9.52 -13.38
C THR A 158 -5.57 -9.64 -14.17
N PHE A 159 -5.54 -9.27 -15.44
CA PHE A 159 -6.66 -9.45 -16.35
C PHE A 159 -6.25 -10.36 -17.51
N ILE A 160 -7.13 -11.29 -17.89
CA ILE A 160 -6.91 -12.23 -18.97
C ILE A 160 -7.83 -11.81 -20.13
N PRO A 161 -7.31 -11.04 -21.10
CA PRO A 161 -8.14 -10.43 -22.14
C PRO A 161 -8.93 -11.44 -23.01
N GLU A 162 -8.34 -12.60 -23.28
CA GLU A 162 -8.96 -13.68 -24.04
C GLU A 162 -10.29 -14.16 -23.44
N TYR A 163 -10.40 -14.10 -22.09
CA TYR A 163 -11.57 -14.55 -21.34
C TYR A 163 -12.37 -13.40 -20.73
N ASP A 164 -11.98 -12.17 -21.01
CA ASP A 164 -12.59 -10.95 -20.44
C ASP A 164 -12.73 -11.03 -18.91
N SER A 165 -11.70 -11.55 -18.26
CA SER A 165 -11.75 -11.96 -16.84
C SER A 165 -10.57 -11.44 -16.02
N PRO A 166 -10.83 -10.78 -14.88
CA PRO A 166 -9.81 -10.57 -13.86
C PRO A 166 -9.48 -11.89 -13.15
N PHE A 167 -8.28 -11.98 -12.57
CA PHE A 167 -7.80 -13.12 -11.78
C PHE A 167 -7.02 -12.63 -10.56
N ILE A 168 -7.34 -13.15 -9.39
CA ILE A 168 -6.69 -12.81 -8.13
C ILE A 168 -5.80 -13.95 -7.68
N PHE A 169 -4.52 -13.63 -7.41
CA PHE A 169 -3.52 -14.51 -6.82
C PHE A 169 -3.12 -13.99 -5.45
N SER A 170 -3.06 -14.85 -4.43
CA SER A 170 -2.66 -14.48 -3.08
C SER A 170 -2.08 -15.68 -2.32
N ASN A 171 -1.66 -15.46 -1.07
CA ASN A 171 -1.08 -16.46 -0.17
C ASN A 171 -1.66 -16.31 1.24
N PHE A 172 -2.90 -16.76 1.43
CA PHE A 172 -3.57 -16.69 2.73
C PHE A 172 -2.84 -17.52 3.79
N ASN A 173 -2.76 -16.98 4.99
CA ASN A 173 -2.05 -17.54 6.13
C ASN A 173 -2.86 -17.56 7.45
N GLY A 174 -4.15 -17.22 7.41
CA GLY A 174 -5.07 -17.21 8.56
C GLY A 174 -5.00 -15.94 9.42
N THR A 175 -4.37 -14.88 8.94
CA THR A 175 -4.31 -13.59 9.65
C THR A 175 -5.32 -12.57 9.12
N SER A 176 -5.49 -11.45 9.82
CA SER A 176 -6.32 -10.33 9.34
C SER A 176 -5.88 -9.78 8.00
N ALA A 177 -4.61 -9.95 7.64
CA ALA A 177 -4.06 -9.54 6.35
C ALA A 177 -4.75 -10.25 5.18
N ASP A 178 -5.25 -11.48 5.34
CA ASP A 178 -5.97 -12.20 4.29
C ASP A 178 -7.24 -11.48 3.86
N VAL A 179 -7.98 -10.92 4.81
CA VAL A 179 -9.20 -10.12 4.51
C VAL A 179 -8.80 -8.80 3.86
N GLY A 180 -7.74 -8.13 4.35
CA GLY A 180 -7.20 -6.92 3.74
C GLY A 180 -6.80 -7.15 2.28
N VAL A 181 -5.99 -8.19 2.01
CA VAL A 181 -5.57 -8.54 0.64
C VAL A 181 -6.77 -8.94 -0.23
N LEU A 182 -7.73 -9.69 0.30
CA LEU A 182 -8.93 -10.06 -0.47
C LEU A 182 -9.71 -8.83 -0.92
N THR A 183 -9.91 -7.85 -0.06
CA THR A 183 -10.62 -6.61 -0.41
C THR A 183 -9.80 -5.70 -1.31
N HIS A 184 -8.48 -5.65 -1.12
CA HIS A 184 -7.53 -4.93 -1.95
C HIS A 184 -7.52 -5.45 -3.39
N GLU A 185 -7.21 -6.72 -3.58
CA GLU A 185 -7.15 -7.34 -4.91
C GLU A 185 -8.53 -7.35 -5.60
N ALA A 186 -9.63 -7.47 -4.83
CA ALA A 186 -10.96 -7.30 -5.37
C ALA A 186 -11.22 -5.87 -5.86
N GLY A 187 -10.58 -4.85 -5.29
CA GLY A 187 -10.65 -3.47 -5.80
C GLY A 187 -10.03 -3.34 -7.19
N HIS A 188 -8.84 -3.89 -7.41
CA HIS A 188 -8.20 -3.97 -8.73
C HIS A 188 -9.03 -4.80 -9.72
N ALA A 189 -9.50 -5.97 -9.29
CA ALA A 189 -10.31 -6.84 -10.13
C ALA A 189 -11.64 -6.20 -10.53
N PHE A 190 -12.26 -5.43 -9.63
CA PHE A 190 -13.49 -4.69 -9.91
C PHE A 190 -13.26 -3.54 -10.89
N GLU A 191 -12.14 -2.79 -10.77
CA GLU A 191 -11.73 -1.81 -11.77
C GLU A 191 -11.64 -2.46 -13.15
N ALA A 192 -10.82 -3.50 -13.31
CA ALA A 192 -10.62 -4.16 -14.60
C ALA A 192 -11.94 -4.76 -15.16
N PHE A 193 -12.78 -5.32 -14.27
CA PHE A 193 -14.11 -5.83 -14.62
C PHE A 193 -15.05 -4.73 -15.12
N CYS A 194 -15.04 -3.55 -14.52
CA CYS A 194 -15.84 -2.40 -14.96
C CYS A 194 -15.25 -1.78 -16.23
N ALA A 195 -13.94 -1.54 -16.24
CA ALA A 195 -13.26 -0.90 -17.37
C ALA A 195 -13.39 -1.73 -18.65
N SER A 196 -13.23 -3.07 -18.60
CA SER A 196 -13.38 -3.94 -19.78
C SER A 196 -14.76 -3.86 -20.41
N ARG A 197 -15.79 -3.47 -19.66
CA ARG A 197 -17.17 -3.31 -20.13
C ARG A 197 -17.49 -1.90 -20.65
N HIS A 198 -16.64 -0.91 -20.31
CA HIS A 198 -16.86 0.49 -20.68
C HIS A 198 -15.80 1.03 -21.65
N GLN A 199 -14.60 0.45 -21.65
CA GLN A 199 -13.49 0.85 -22.52
C GLN A 199 -13.36 -0.13 -23.70
N LYS A 200 -13.05 0.40 -24.89
CA LYS A 200 -12.90 -0.40 -26.10
C LYS A 200 -11.48 -0.92 -26.33
N ILE A 201 -10.52 -0.32 -25.65
CA ILE A 201 -9.08 -0.55 -25.84
C ILE A 201 -8.59 -1.31 -24.61
N PRO A 202 -8.03 -2.54 -24.76
CA PRO A 202 -7.57 -3.35 -23.62
C PRO A 202 -6.52 -2.66 -22.76
N GLU A 203 -5.68 -1.80 -23.33
CA GLU A 203 -4.68 -1.01 -22.61
C GLU A 203 -5.30 -0.02 -21.62
N TYR A 204 -6.61 0.22 -21.69
CA TYR A 204 -7.35 1.07 -20.77
C TYR A 204 -8.11 0.29 -19.67
N TYR A 205 -7.95 -1.03 -19.58
CA TYR A 205 -8.62 -1.81 -18.54
C TYR A 205 -8.02 -1.60 -17.16
N PHE A 206 -6.76 -1.20 -17.10
CA PHE A 206 -6.13 -0.69 -15.89
C PHE A 206 -5.73 0.76 -16.08
N SER A 207 -5.85 1.54 -15.02
CA SER A 207 -5.39 2.92 -14.97
C SER A 207 -3.88 3.01 -14.72
N THR A 208 -3.35 4.21 -14.48
CA THR A 208 -1.99 4.37 -13.98
C THR A 208 -1.84 3.74 -12.60
N SER A 209 -0.63 3.31 -12.23
CA SER A 209 -0.41 2.53 -11.00
C SER A 209 -0.97 3.21 -9.75
N GLU A 210 -0.76 4.53 -9.60
CA GLU A 210 -1.28 5.30 -8.46
C GLU A 210 -2.82 5.36 -8.44
N ALA A 211 -3.47 5.35 -9.61
CA ALA A 211 -4.93 5.28 -9.69
C ALA A 211 -5.45 3.86 -9.45
N ASN A 212 -4.74 2.82 -9.95
CA ASN A 212 -5.04 1.43 -9.63
C ASN A 212 -5.06 1.20 -8.11
N GLU A 213 -4.09 1.78 -7.40
CA GLU A 213 -4.04 1.66 -5.94
C GLU A 213 -5.14 2.48 -5.24
N ILE A 214 -5.69 3.53 -5.86
CA ILE A 214 -6.91 4.18 -5.34
C ILE A 214 -8.07 3.18 -5.37
N HIS A 215 -8.21 2.39 -6.43
CA HIS A 215 -9.29 1.39 -6.52
C HIS A 215 -9.18 0.33 -5.43
N SER A 216 -8.01 -0.26 -5.25
CA SER A 216 -7.77 -1.30 -4.25
C SER A 216 -7.93 -0.78 -2.82
N MET A 217 -7.23 0.28 -2.45
CA MET A 217 -7.25 0.83 -1.09
C MET A 217 -8.60 1.44 -0.70
N SER A 218 -9.32 2.05 -1.65
CA SER A 218 -10.67 2.55 -1.38
C SER A 218 -11.66 1.42 -1.15
N MET A 219 -11.56 0.31 -1.87
CA MET A 219 -12.42 -0.85 -1.68
C MET A 219 -12.28 -1.42 -0.26
N GLU A 220 -11.07 -1.44 0.31
CA GLU A 220 -10.84 -1.83 1.69
C GLU A 220 -11.71 -1.01 2.68
N PHE A 221 -11.83 0.30 2.47
CA PHE A 221 -12.67 1.18 3.32
C PHE A 221 -14.16 1.05 2.99
N PHE A 222 -14.54 0.95 1.73
CA PHE A 222 -15.95 0.76 1.34
C PHE A 222 -16.55 -0.51 1.93
N THR A 223 -15.75 -1.53 2.19
CA THR A 223 -16.19 -2.82 2.77
C THR A 223 -16.32 -2.80 4.30
N TYR A 224 -15.86 -1.76 4.99
CA TYR A 224 -15.93 -1.65 6.47
C TYR A 224 -17.28 -1.95 7.10
N PRO A 225 -18.44 -1.58 6.53
CA PRO A 225 -19.73 -1.89 7.12
C PRO A 225 -19.99 -3.38 7.35
N TRP A 226 -19.30 -4.28 6.65
CA TRP A 226 -19.51 -5.73 6.72
C TRP A 226 -18.34 -6.51 7.32
N MET A 227 -17.38 -5.84 7.94
CA MET A 227 -16.24 -6.53 8.56
C MET A 227 -16.64 -7.44 9.73
N ASP A 228 -17.84 -7.24 10.30
CA ASP A 228 -18.41 -8.14 11.30
C ASP A 228 -18.67 -9.55 10.76
N LEU A 229 -18.90 -9.73 9.47
CA LEU A 229 -18.99 -11.03 8.82
C LEU A 229 -17.70 -11.85 8.97
N PHE A 230 -16.55 -11.18 8.97
CA PHE A 230 -15.24 -11.82 9.03
C PHE A 230 -14.70 -11.93 10.46
N PHE A 231 -14.87 -10.90 11.28
CA PHE A 231 -14.19 -10.74 12.56
C PHE A 231 -15.11 -10.82 13.78
N GLY A 232 -16.46 -10.81 13.60
CA GLY A 232 -17.42 -10.85 14.70
C GLY A 232 -17.14 -9.79 15.75
N THR A 233 -16.94 -10.20 17.01
CA THR A 233 -16.64 -9.29 18.13
C THR A 233 -15.32 -8.53 17.98
N GLN A 234 -14.37 -9.01 17.14
CA GLN A 234 -13.08 -8.36 16.90
C GLN A 234 -13.10 -7.31 15.77
N THR A 235 -14.29 -6.99 15.23
CA THR A 235 -14.44 -6.05 14.11
C THR A 235 -13.86 -4.65 14.42
N ALA A 236 -14.08 -4.12 15.61
CA ALA A 236 -13.54 -2.82 16.00
C ALA A 236 -11.99 -2.85 16.09
N LYS A 237 -11.44 -3.94 16.62
CA LYS A 237 -9.99 -4.20 16.69
C LYS A 237 -9.38 -4.23 15.29
N TYR A 238 -9.99 -4.95 14.35
CA TYR A 238 -9.55 -4.99 12.95
C TYR A 238 -9.55 -3.61 12.31
N LYS A 239 -10.69 -2.90 12.35
CA LYS A 239 -10.81 -1.58 11.71
C LYS A 239 -9.81 -0.57 12.27
N PHE A 240 -9.59 -0.58 13.58
CA PHE A 240 -8.58 0.29 14.20
C PHE A 240 -7.17 -0.03 13.69
N SER A 241 -6.77 -1.31 13.72
CA SER A 241 -5.45 -1.73 13.26
C SER A 241 -5.24 -1.41 11.79
N HIS A 242 -6.19 -1.79 10.92
CA HIS A 242 -6.12 -1.53 9.49
C HIS A 242 -5.95 -0.03 9.17
N MET A 243 -6.75 0.82 9.81
CA MET A 243 -6.67 2.27 9.61
C MET A 243 -5.35 2.87 10.13
N ALA A 244 -4.87 2.39 11.29
CA ALA A 244 -3.59 2.81 11.84
C ALA A 244 -2.42 2.36 10.95
N ASP A 245 -2.47 1.14 10.44
CA ASP A 245 -1.44 0.58 9.55
C ASP A 245 -1.42 1.31 8.21
N ALA A 246 -2.60 1.63 7.61
CA ALA A 246 -2.70 2.41 6.39
C ALA A 246 -2.04 3.80 6.54
N LEU A 247 -2.21 4.47 7.68
CA LEU A 247 -1.57 5.76 7.92
C LEU A 247 -0.07 5.62 8.21
N THR A 248 0.34 4.65 9.05
CA THR A 248 1.74 4.49 9.46
C THR A 248 2.63 3.91 8.36
N PHE A 249 2.05 3.33 7.32
CA PHE A 249 2.76 2.91 6.11
C PHE A 249 3.32 4.07 5.28
N ILE A 250 2.62 5.21 5.23
CA ILE A 250 2.93 6.32 4.31
C ILE A 250 4.33 6.89 4.49
N PRO A 251 4.84 7.19 5.71
CA PRO A 251 6.21 7.65 5.89
C PRO A 251 7.27 6.69 5.34
N TYR A 252 7.06 5.38 5.49
CA TYR A 252 7.94 4.38 4.91
C TYR A 252 7.87 4.38 3.37
N GLY A 253 6.66 4.47 2.81
CA GLY A 253 6.47 4.52 1.36
C GLY A 253 7.19 5.69 0.70
N VAL A 254 7.09 6.88 1.29
CA VAL A 254 7.80 8.07 0.76
C VAL A 254 9.31 8.04 1.04
N CYS A 255 9.75 7.34 2.10
CA CYS A 255 11.17 7.08 2.35
C CYS A 255 11.79 6.25 1.22
N VAL A 256 11.11 5.19 0.79
CA VAL A 256 11.51 4.36 -0.37
C VAL A 256 11.62 5.21 -1.63
N ASP A 257 10.66 6.07 -1.90
CA ASP A 257 10.65 6.93 -3.07
C ASP A 257 11.80 7.95 -3.07
N GLU A 258 12.00 8.69 -1.97
CA GLU A 258 13.09 9.68 -1.90
C GLU A 258 14.47 9.00 -2.00
N PHE A 259 14.61 7.81 -1.42
CA PHE A 259 15.83 6.99 -1.59
C PHE A 259 16.12 6.71 -3.07
N GLN A 260 15.12 6.28 -3.83
CA GLN A 260 15.29 6.00 -5.25
C GLN A 260 15.64 7.26 -6.06
N HIS A 261 15.02 8.40 -5.77
CA HIS A 261 15.39 9.67 -6.42
C HIS A 261 16.85 10.03 -6.18
N ILE A 262 17.30 9.98 -4.91
CA ILE A 262 18.69 10.31 -4.57
C ILE A 262 19.67 9.36 -5.28
N VAL A 263 19.40 8.07 -5.30
CA VAL A 263 20.28 7.08 -5.93
C VAL A 263 20.32 7.24 -7.45
N TYR A 264 19.18 7.43 -8.12
CA TYR A 264 19.14 7.56 -9.59
C TYR A 264 19.66 8.92 -10.10
N GLU A 265 19.61 9.95 -9.28
CA GLU A 265 20.27 11.24 -9.57
C GLU A 265 21.80 11.16 -9.35
N ASN A 266 22.29 10.19 -8.56
CA ASN A 266 23.69 9.99 -8.24
C ASN A 266 24.14 8.54 -8.52
N PRO A 267 24.15 8.07 -9.78
CA PRO A 267 24.33 6.66 -10.13
C PRO A 267 25.69 6.07 -9.75
N ASN A 268 26.68 6.90 -9.44
CA ASN A 268 28.02 6.50 -9.03
C ASN A 268 28.19 6.34 -7.51
N MET A 269 27.11 6.46 -6.73
CA MET A 269 27.18 6.21 -5.29
C MET A 269 27.65 4.81 -4.98
N THR A 270 28.59 4.70 -4.05
CA THR A 270 29.01 3.41 -3.49
C THR A 270 27.88 2.77 -2.65
N PRO A 271 27.90 1.45 -2.41
CA PRO A 271 26.98 0.78 -1.50
C PRO A 271 26.91 1.44 -0.11
N ALA A 272 28.08 1.82 0.44
CA ALA A 272 28.14 2.47 1.75
C ALA A 272 27.45 3.85 1.78
N GLU A 273 27.60 4.63 0.70
CA GLU A 273 26.90 5.93 0.57
C GLU A 273 25.39 5.73 0.45
N ARG A 274 24.91 4.75 -0.33
CA ARG A 274 23.48 4.42 -0.41
C ARG A 274 22.90 4.03 0.93
N THR A 275 23.60 3.17 1.68
CA THR A 275 23.21 2.76 3.03
C THR A 275 23.16 3.96 4.00
N ALA A 276 24.13 4.89 3.90
CA ALA A 276 24.12 6.11 4.70
C ALA A 276 22.96 7.04 4.36
N VAL A 277 22.61 7.17 3.06
CA VAL A 277 21.42 7.91 2.62
C VAL A 277 20.15 7.33 3.22
N TRP A 278 19.97 5.99 3.17
CA TRP A 278 18.81 5.36 3.78
C TRP A 278 18.69 5.68 5.26
N LYS A 279 19.79 5.58 6.01
CA LYS A 279 19.82 5.91 7.44
C LYS A 279 19.33 7.34 7.74
N GLU A 280 19.75 8.31 6.94
CA GLU A 280 19.31 9.71 7.14
C GLU A 280 17.84 9.91 6.76
N LEU A 281 17.36 9.21 5.72
CA LEU A 281 15.94 9.23 5.36
C LEU A 281 15.06 8.56 6.42
N GLU A 282 15.49 7.47 7.04
CA GLU A 282 14.78 6.87 8.15
C GLU A 282 14.62 7.84 9.32
N LYS A 283 15.66 8.59 9.68
CA LYS A 283 15.55 9.61 10.73
C LYS A 283 14.53 10.71 10.38
N LYS A 284 14.41 11.03 9.11
CA LYS A 284 13.45 12.03 8.60
C LYS A 284 12.01 11.54 8.65
N TYR A 285 11.75 10.32 8.18
CA TYR A 285 10.42 9.78 7.97
C TYR A 285 9.92 8.86 9.09
N LEU A 286 10.84 8.19 9.80
CA LEU A 286 10.57 7.18 10.81
C LEU A 286 11.40 7.46 12.09
N PRO A 287 11.28 8.68 12.67
CA PRO A 287 12.20 9.17 13.70
C PRO A 287 12.17 8.35 14.99
N ASP A 288 11.11 7.61 15.25
CA ASP A 288 10.89 6.76 16.42
C ASP A 288 11.31 5.29 16.20
N ARG A 289 11.66 4.89 14.96
CA ARG A 289 12.05 3.52 14.65
C ARG A 289 13.33 3.11 15.34
N SER A 290 13.34 1.92 15.90
CA SER A 290 14.47 1.35 16.64
C SER A 290 14.67 -0.12 16.27
N TYR A 291 15.92 -0.50 16.00
CA TYR A 291 16.29 -1.89 15.65
C TYR A 291 16.97 -2.62 16.83
N ASP A 292 16.87 -2.07 18.04
CA ASP A 292 17.36 -2.67 19.29
C ASP A 292 18.83 -3.12 19.21
N GLY A 293 19.69 -2.29 18.61
CA GLY A 293 21.13 -2.52 18.49
C GLY A 293 21.55 -3.47 17.36
N ASN A 294 20.66 -3.87 16.46
CA ASN A 294 21.06 -4.62 15.27
C ASN A 294 21.92 -3.75 14.35
N ALA A 295 23.23 -4.02 14.31
CA ALA A 295 24.23 -3.16 13.67
C ALA A 295 24.00 -2.99 12.16
N PHE A 296 23.48 -4.02 11.46
CA PHE A 296 23.17 -3.94 10.04
C PHE A 296 21.99 -2.99 9.77
N MET A 297 20.93 -3.11 10.55
CA MET A 297 19.76 -2.24 10.42
C MET A 297 20.07 -0.80 10.86
N GLU A 298 20.77 -0.62 11.99
CA GLU A 298 21.17 0.70 12.52
C GLU A 298 22.11 1.48 11.60
N LYS A 299 22.88 0.81 10.75
CA LYS A 299 23.69 1.49 9.73
C LYS A 299 22.90 1.92 8.49
N GLY A 300 21.65 1.45 8.33
CA GLY A 300 20.77 1.77 7.21
C GLY A 300 20.56 0.62 6.22
N GLY A 301 20.74 -0.64 6.62
CA GLY A 301 20.59 -1.82 5.75
C GLY A 301 19.15 -2.19 5.42
N PHE A 302 18.16 -1.57 6.07
CA PHE A 302 16.75 -1.96 5.96
C PHE A 302 16.16 -1.87 4.53
N TRP A 303 16.67 -1.00 3.68
CA TRP A 303 16.19 -0.87 2.29
C TRP A 303 16.31 -2.17 1.49
N MET A 304 17.29 -3.01 1.79
CA MET A 304 17.59 -4.23 1.03
C MET A 304 16.45 -5.28 1.09
N GLN A 305 15.58 -5.20 2.10
CA GLN A 305 14.43 -6.10 2.21
C GLN A 305 13.29 -5.76 1.25
N LYS A 306 13.30 -4.58 0.62
CA LYS A 306 12.20 -4.14 -0.24
C LYS A 306 12.45 -4.49 -1.71
N LEU A 307 11.80 -5.55 -2.15
CA LEU A 307 11.93 -6.08 -3.52
C LEU A 307 11.61 -5.01 -4.59
N HIS A 308 10.62 -4.15 -4.34
CA HIS A 308 10.23 -3.06 -5.25
C HIS A 308 11.37 -2.09 -5.57
N ILE A 309 12.31 -1.87 -4.66
CA ILE A 309 13.50 -1.03 -4.93
C ILE A 309 14.33 -1.64 -6.08
N PHE A 310 14.41 -2.95 -6.15
CA PHE A 310 15.17 -3.67 -7.17
C PHE A 310 14.40 -3.82 -8.50
N LEU A 311 13.11 -4.18 -8.42
CA LEU A 311 12.32 -4.59 -9.59
C LEU A 311 11.52 -3.44 -10.20
N ASP A 312 10.89 -2.60 -9.36
CA ASP A 312 9.85 -1.68 -9.78
C ASP A 312 10.20 -0.23 -9.37
N PRO A 313 11.21 0.39 -10.04
CA PRO A 313 11.68 1.72 -9.65
C PRO A 313 10.57 2.77 -9.77
N PHE A 314 10.43 3.57 -8.71
CA PHE A 314 9.43 4.62 -8.54
C PHE A 314 7.97 4.15 -8.37
N TYR A 315 7.71 2.84 -8.34
CA TYR A 315 6.34 2.35 -8.10
C TYR A 315 5.84 2.63 -6.67
N TYR A 316 6.71 2.52 -5.67
CA TYR A 316 6.29 2.44 -4.27
C TYR A 316 5.59 3.69 -3.72
N ILE A 317 5.83 4.86 -4.33
CA ILE A 317 5.12 6.11 -3.99
C ILE A 317 3.63 6.03 -4.35
N ASP A 318 3.26 5.21 -5.34
CA ASP A 318 1.90 5.13 -5.85
C ASP A 318 0.92 4.65 -4.78
N TYR A 319 1.33 3.74 -3.89
CA TYR A 319 0.56 3.36 -2.70
C TYR A 319 0.27 4.56 -1.79
N THR A 320 1.22 5.46 -1.63
CA THR A 320 1.07 6.61 -0.73
C THR A 320 0.22 7.72 -1.33
N LEU A 321 0.32 7.93 -2.65
CA LEU A 321 -0.56 8.83 -3.39
C LEU A 321 -2.01 8.32 -3.37
N ALA A 322 -2.17 7.03 -3.62
CA ALA A 322 -3.46 6.34 -3.56
C ALA A 322 -4.13 6.40 -2.19
N SER A 323 -3.32 6.30 -1.11
CA SER A 323 -3.83 6.43 0.26
C SER A 323 -4.58 7.75 0.46
N MET A 324 -4.13 8.85 -0.17
CA MET A 324 -4.83 10.14 -0.07
C MET A 324 -6.23 10.05 -0.66
N GLY A 325 -6.38 9.48 -1.85
CA GLY A 325 -7.68 9.26 -2.48
C GLY A 325 -8.59 8.33 -1.66
N ALA A 326 -8.03 7.23 -1.14
CA ALA A 326 -8.77 6.29 -0.30
C ALA A 326 -9.26 6.93 1.02
N PHE A 327 -8.44 7.78 1.64
CA PHE A 327 -8.82 8.50 2.86
C PHE A 327 -9.90 9.56 2.58
N GLU A 328 -9.85 10.24 1.43
CA GLU A 328 -10.92 11.15 1.02
C GLU A 328 -12.22 10.39 0.76
N PHE A 329 -12.18 9.25 0.07
CA PHE A 329 -13.36 8.41 -0.12
C PHE A 329 -13.91 7.91 1.22
N TYR A 330 -13.05 7.51 2.16
CA TYR A 330 -13.48 7.15 3.51
C TYR A 330 -14.23 8.29 4.20
N GLY A 331 -13.68 9.50 4.19
CA GLY A 331 -14.31 10.68 4.77
C GLY A 331 -15.68 10.98 4.14
N ARG A 332 -15.74 10.96 2.81
CA ARG A 332 -16.97 11.18 2.03
C ARG A 332 -17.99 10.06 2.24
N MET A 333 -17.56 8.83 2.39
CA MET A 333 -18.44 7.70 2.71
C MET A 333 -19.13 7.88 4.06
N LEU A 334 -18.47 8.49 5.05
CA LEU A 334 -19.09 8.81 6.36
C LEU A 334 -20.17 9.90 6.24
N GLU A 335 -20.04 10.80 5.26
CA GLU A 335 -21.00 11.89 5.02
C GLU A 335 -22.15 11.45 4.10
N ASN A 336 -21.82 10.88 2.96
CA ASN A 336 -22.75 10.39 1.95
C ASN A 336 -22.16 9.20 1.18
N ARG A 337 -22.46 8.00 1.63
CA ARG A 337 -21.92 6.76 1.08
C ARG A 337 -22.31 6.53 -0.39
N GLU A 338 -23.56 6.82 -0.73
CA GLU A 338 -24.07 6.59 -2.09
C GLU A 338 -23.36 7.50 -3.11
N GLU A 339 -23.14 8.76 -2.75
CA GLU A 339 -22.42 9.71 -3.59
C GLU A 339 -20.93 9.32 -3.74
N ALA A 340 -20.26 8.96 -2.63
CA ALA A 340 -18.88 8.50 -2.65
C ALA A 340 -18.70 7.23 -3.51
N TRP A 341 -19.63 6.27 -3.39
CA TRP A 341 -19.66 5.07 -4.19
C TRP A 341 -19.86 5.37 -5.68
N GLY A 342 -20.78 6.27 -6.02
CA GLY A 342 -21.03 6.66 -7.42
C GLY A 342 -19.79 7.27 -8.09
N ASP A 343 -18.99 8.04 -7.35
CA ASP A 343 -17.74 8.60 -7.87
C ASP A 343 -16.64 7.54 -8.01
N TYR A 344 -16.53 6.65 -7.05
CA TYR A 344 -15.61 5.51 -7.10
C TYR A 344 -15.97 4.58 -8.29
N TYR A 345 -17.23 4.22 -8.48
CA TYR A 345 -17.67 3.39 -9.60
C TYR A 345 -17.39 4.06 -10.96
N ARG A 346 -17.60 5.38 -11.06
CA ARG A 346 -17.25 6.15 -12.25
C ARG A 346 -15.75 6.09 -12.56
N LEU A 347 -14.92 6.15 -11.51
CA LEU A 347 -13.48 6.01 -11.63
C LEU A 347 -13.11 4.60 -12.14
N CYS A 348 -13.70 3.53 -11.61
CA CYS A 348 -13.51 2.16 -12.11
C CYS A 348 -13.90 2.01 -13.59
N CYS A 349 -15.02 2.60 -14.01
CA CYS A 349 -15.45 2.54 -15.42
C CYS A 349 -14.55 3.33 -16.38
N ALA A 350 -13.83 4.32 -15.88
CA ALA A 350 -12.89 5.11 -16.68
C ALA A 350 -11.60 4.33 -16.99
N GLY A 351 -11.16 3.43 -16.10
CA GLY A 351 -9.89 2.73 -16.23
C GLY A 351 -8.74 3.69 -16.58
N GLY A 352 -7.85 3.28 -17.47
CA GLY A 352 -6.69 4.06 -17.95
C GLY A 352 -6.98 5.04 -19.07
N SER A 353 -8.22 5.46 -19.29
CA SER A 353 -8.59 6.37 -20.40
C SER A 353 -8.10 7.81 -20.23
N MET A 354 -7.59 8.16 -19.08
CA MET A 354 -7.10 9.51 -18.73
C MET A 354 -5.85 9.44 -17.84
N PRO A 355 -5.00 10.48 -17.83
CA PRO A 355 -3.88 10.56 -16.90
C PRO A 355 -4.37 10.81 -15.45
N TYR A 356 -3.48 10.59 -14.49
CA TYR A 356 -3.79 10.53 -13.06
C TYR A 356 -4.57 11.73 -12.50
N LEU A 357 -4.10 12.96 -12.75
CA LEU A 357 -4.78 14.16 -12.22
C LEU A 357 -6.16 14.38 -12.84
N ALA A 358 -6.36 13.94 -14.10
CA ALA A 358 -7.67 13.96 -14.73
C ALA A 358 -8.62 12.91 -14.11
N LEU A 359 -8.11 11.73 -13.75
CA LEU A 359 -8.85 10.69 -13.03
C LEU A 359 -9.26 11.17 -11.64
N LEU A 360 -8.37 11.83 -10.90
CA LEU A 360 -8.71 12.45 -9.61
C LEU A 360 -9.87 13.45 -9.74
N LYS A 361 -9.80 14.32 -10.74
CA LYS A 361 -10.87 15.30 -11.02
C LYS A 361 -12.19 14.61 -11.37
N LEU A 362 -12.16 13.53 -12.17
CA LEU A 362 -13.34 12.72 -12.51
C LEU A 362 -14.00 12.15 -11.26
N ALA A 363 -13.20 11.66 -10.32
CA ALA A 363 -13.64 11.09 -9.04
C ALA A 363 -13.94 12.13 -7.97
N ARG A 364 -13.78 13.43 -8.28
CA ARG A 364 -13.90 14.55 -7.34
C ARG A 364 -12.97 14.41 -6.12
N LEU A 365 -11.76 13.89 -6.35
CA LEU A 365 -10.68 13.80 -5.38
C LEU A 365 -9.73 14.99 -5.50
N SER A 366 -9.07 15.33 -4.41
CA SER A 366 -8.08 16.42 -4.37
C SER A 366 -6.78 16.00 -5.06
N ASN A 367 -6.09 16.96 -5.65
CA ASN A 367 -4.72 16.78 -6.11
C ASN A 367 -3.77 16.70 -4.90
N PRO A 368 -3.06 15.57 -4.65
CA PRO A 368 -2.21 15.39 -3.47
C PRO A 368 -0.98 16.31 -3.46
N PHE A 369 -0.63 16.91 -4.60
CA PHE A 369 0.52 17.79 -4.74
C PHE A 369 0.23 19.24 -4.34
N GLU A 370 -1.04 19.60 -4.16
CA GLU A 370 -1.44 20.94 -3.73
C GLU A 370 -1.20 21.14 -2.22
N PRO A 371 -0.77 22.35 -1.81
CA PRO A 371 -0.55 22.64 -0.39
C PRO A 371 -1.77 22.36 0.48
N GLY A 372 -1.57 21.63 1.59
CA GLY A 372 -2.61 21.30 2.55
C GLY A 372 -3.57 20.18 2.12
N SER A 373 -3.39 19.59 0.93
CA SER A 373 -4.22 18.46 0.48
C SER A 373 -4.05 17.23 1.39
N VAL A 374 -2.81 16.91 1.76
CA VAL A 374 -2.51 15.79 2.69
C VAL A 374 -3.18 15.99 4.03
N ALA A 375 -3.10 17.20 4.61
CA ALA A 375 -3.75 17.51 5.89
C ALA A 375 -5.29 17.31 5.82
N ARG A 376 -5.91 17.68 4.70
CA ARG A 376 -7.35 17.47 4.48
C ARG A 376 -7.70 16.00 4.34
N ALA A 377 -6.93 15.26 3.53
CA ALA A 377 -7.19 13.85 3.25
C ALA A 377 -7.10 12.97 4.51
N ILE A 378 -6.11 13.20 5.39
CA ILE A 378 -5.93 12.40 6.61
C ILE A 378 -6.88 12.79 7.75
N LYS A 379 -7.56 13.94 7.67
CA LYS A 379 -8.40 14.45 8.76
C LYS A 379 -9.48 13.45 9.24
N PRO A 380 -10.27 12.79 8.38
CA PRO A 380 -11.26 11.80 8.82
C PRO A 380 -10.61 10.58 9.47
N ILE A 381 -9.45 10.15 9.00
CA ILE A 381 -8.67 9.05 9.57
C ILE A 381 -8.21 9.39 10.99
N LEU A 382 -7.57 10.55 11.15
CA LEU A 382 -7.09 11.01 12.46
C LEU A 382 -8.25 11.18 13.46
N LYS A 383 -9.40 11.68 13.01
CA LYS A 383 -10.59 11.82 13.83
C LYS A 383 -11.06 10.45 14.34
N THR A 384 -11.25 9.49 13.45
CA THR A 384 -11.71 8.14 13.81
C THR A 384 -10.73 7.44 14.76
N LEU A 385 -9.42 7.53 14.49
CA LEU A 385 -8.39 6.97 15.36
C LEU A 385 -8.34 7.64 16.73
N ALA A 386 -8.56 8.96 16.81
CA ALA A 386 -8.59 9.70 18.07
C ALA A 386 -9.84 9.39 18.93
N GLU A 387 -10.98 9.18 18.29
CA GLU A 387 -12.25 8.85 18.96
C GLU A 387 -12.31 7.38 19.43
N THR A 388 -11.39 6.52 18.95
CA THR A 388 -11.37 5.10 19.35
C THR A 388 -10.57 4.93 20.64
N ASP A 389 -11.21 4.36 21.67
CA ASP A 389 -10.52 3.86 22.88
C ASP A 389 -9.84 2.52 22.56
N ASP A 390 -8.59 2.59 22.13
CA ASP A 390 -7.82 1.42 21.71
C ASP A 390 -7.40 0.51 22.88
N LEU A 391 -7.45 1.00 24.11
CA LEU A 391 -7.24 0.16 25.29
C LEU A 391 -8.46 -0.72 25.56
N ALA A 392 -9.66 -0.24 25.26
CA ALA A 392 -10.89 -1.02 25.38
C ALA A 392 -11.04 -2.13 24.34
N LEU A 393 -10.19 -2.14 23.30
CA LEU A 393 -10.16 -3.20 22.27
C LEU A 393 -9.42 -4.47 22.72
N GLN A 394 -8.78 -4.45 23.87
CA GLN A 394 -8.09 -5.60 24.48
C GLN A 394 -9.05 -6.33 25.41
N ASN A 395 -9.83 -7.32 24.92
CA ASN A 395 -10.67 -8.21 25.76
C ASN A 395 -11.04 -9.47 24.96
#